data_3f9bcdac2ebcb64c3c3a2a74711c346e
#
_entry.id   3f9bcdac2ebcb64c3c3a2a74711c346e
#
_cell.length_a   1.000
_cell.length_b   1.000
_cell.length_c   1.000
_cell.angle_alpha   90.00
_cell.angle_beta   90.00
_cell.angle_gamma   90.00
#
_symmetry.space_group_name_H-M   'P 1'
#
loop_
_entity.id
_entity.type
_entity.pdbx_description
1 polymer ?
#
loop_
_entity_poly.entity_id
_entity_poly.type
_entity_poly.pdbx_seq_one_letter_code
_entity_poly.pdbx_strand_id
1 'polypeptide(L)'
;AKRMGIEVPYTQKEINDACKNIINIQKVMNGYVRPVIWRGSEMMAISAQKNKIHVAIATWEWGSYFDPKLKLNGIKLDISNWRKPAPNTIPWDTKAAGLYMINTLSKHEAEEKGFTDSLMLDHEGNIAEATGANIFFKDNSEDLHTPIPDSFLDGITRREVIKIAKSKGIKVFERKIKPNELKGFVSCFLTGTAAEVTPVSQISECNFKVCNLITDLNKSYQNLVRKKSAA
;
A
#
# COMPACT_ATOMS: atom_id res chain seq x y z
N ALA A 1 4.80 12.35 10.09
CA ALA A 1 4.66 13.62 10.79
C ALA A 1 5.93 14.46 10.62
N LYS A 2 7.09 14.01 11.12
CA LYS A 2 8.35 14.75 11.08
C LYS A 2 8.72 15.30 9.68
N ARG A 3 8.61 14.47 8.64
CA ARG A 3 8.87 14.86 7.24
C ARG A 3 7.95 16.00 6.75
N MET A 4 6.76 16.12 7.36
CA MET A 4 5.77 17.17 7.08
C MET A 4 5.92 18.39 8.00
N GLY A 5 7.00 18.47 8.79
CA GLY A 5 7.19 19.54 9.77
C GLY A 5 6.12 19.55 10.88
N ILE A 6 5.58 18.36 11.23
CA ILE A 6 4.57 18.23 12.29
C ILE A 6 5.24 17.60 13.52
N GLU A 7 5.31 18.38 14.60
CA GLU A 7 5.70 17.89 15.92
C GLU A 7 4.49 17.27 16.61
N VAL A 8 4.53 15.97 16.78
CA VAL A 8 3.42 15.23 17.42
C VAL A 8 3.49 15.42 18.91
N PRO A 9 2.42 15.91 19.59
CA PRO A 9 2.45 16.23 21.02
C PRO A 9 2.38 14.98 21.93
N TYR A 10 2.53 13.79 21.39
CA TYR A 10 2.51 12.50 22.08
C TYR A 10 3.67 11.64 21.66
N THR A 11 4.19 10.86 22.58
CA THR A 11 5.21 9.86 22.30
C THR A 11 4.64 8.68 21.50
N GLN A 12 5.52 7.96 20.83
CA GLN A 12 5.11 6.74 20.12
C GLN A 12 4.45 5.70 21.07
N LYS A 13 4.93 5.63 22.32
CA LYS A 13 4.35 4.74 23.33
C LYS A 13 2.91 5.12 23.65
N GLU A 14 2.63 6.39 23.91
CA GLU A 14 1.28 6.89 24.20
C GLU A 14 0.31 6.60 23.05
N ILE A 15 0.73 6.85 21.78
CA ILE A 15 -0.09 6.54 20.61
C ILE A 15 -0.35 5.05 20.50
N ASN A 16 0.66 4.20 20.69
CA ASN A 16 0.51 2.74 20.63
C ASN A 16 -0.42 2.22 21.73
N ASP A 17 -0.30 2.73 22.96
CA ASP A 17 -1.15 2.34 24.08
C ASP A 17 -2.59 2.81 23.84
N ALA A 18 -2.80 4.02 23.32
CA ALA A 18 -4.12 4.51 22.94
C ALA A 18 -4.75 3.66 21.83
N CYS A 19 -3.98 3.20 20.82
CA CYS A 19 -4.46 2.27 19.78
C CYS A 19 -4.95 0.95 20.41
N LYS A 20 -4.18 0.37 21.34
CA LYS A 20 -4.57 -0.86 22.05
C LYS A 20 -5.83 -0.65 22.88
N ASN A 21 -5.87 0.45 23.61
CA ASN A 21 -7.00 0.77 24.49
C ASN A 21 -8.31 0.91 23.71
N ILE A 22 -8.31 1.63 22.59
CA ILE A 22 -9.53 1.82 21.79
C ILE A 22 -10.03 0.50 21.21
N ILE A 23 -9.13 -0.39 20.75
CA ILE A 23 -9.48 -1.72 20.27
C ILE A 23 -10.19 -2.51 21.38
N ASN A 24 -9.63 -2.51 22.60
CA ASN A 24 -10.18 -3.23 23.75
C ASN A 24 -11.55 -2.66 24.17
N ILE A 25 -11.70 -1.33 24.25
CA ILE A 25 -12.95 -0.66 24.61
C ILE A 25 -14.06 -0.98 23.60
N GLN A 26 -13.75 -0.93 22.32
CA GLN A 26 -14.71 -1.19 21.25
C GLN A 26 -14.87 -2.68 20.93
N LYS A 27 -14.10 -3.56 21.57
CA LYS A 27 -14.12 -5.02 21.36
C LYS A 27 -13.96 -5.43 19.89
N VAL A 28 -13.18 -4.67 19.13
CA VAL A 28 -12.91 -4.97 17.71
C VAL A 28 -11.97 -6.16 17.63
N MET A 29 -12.46 -7.29 17.12
CA MET A 29 -11.68 -8.53 16.97
C MET A 29 -10.94 -8.60 15.63
N ASN A 30 -11.55 -8.09 14.58
CA ASN A 30 -10.96 -8.02 13.24
C ASN A 30 -11.37 -6.69 12.60
N GLY A 31 -10.44 -5.79 12.48
CA GLY A 31 -10.77 -4.44 12.03
C GLY A 31 -9.55 -3.62 11.62
N TYR A 32 -9.80 -2.36 11.44
CA TYR A 32 -8.80 -1.38 11.04
C TYR A 32 -8.58 -0.35 12.13
N VAL A 33 -7.32 0.01 12.37
CA VAL A 33 -6.93 1.09 13.29
C VAL A 33 -6.26 2.19 12.48
N ARG A 34 -6.77 3.41 12.59
CA ARG A 34 -6.27 4.56 11.84
C ARG A 34 -5.93 5.72 12.77
N PRO A 35 -4.67 5.86 13.18
CA PRO A 35 -4.20 7.12 13.75
C PRO A 35 -4.16 8.20 12.66
N VAL A 36 -4.66 9.40 12.97
CA VAL A 36 -4.65 10.56 12.09
C VAL A 36 -4.07 11.74 12.85
N ILE A 37 -3.19 12.48 12.19
CA ILE A 37 -2.53 13.67 12.75
C ILE A 37 -2.75 14.81 11.77
N TRP A 38 -3.20 15.97 12.26
CA TRP A 38 -3.44 17.13 11.41
C TRP A 38 -3.20 18.45 12.15
N ARG A 39 -3.05 19.51 11.37
CA ARG A 39 -2.98 20.87 11.89
C ARG A 39 -4.38 21.42 12.08
N GLY A 40 -4.60 22.15 13.17
CA GLY A 40 -5.85 22.87 13.44
C GLY A 40 -6.08 24.05 12.50
N SER A 41 -7.13 24.80 12.77
CA SER A 41 -7.65 25.89 11.93
C SER A 41 -7.44 27.27 12.53
N GLU A 42 -6.50 27.43 13.45
CA GLU A 42 -6.24 28.73 14.11
C GLU A 42 -5.73 29.79 13.13
N MET A 43 -5.08 29.38 12.04
CA MET A 43 -4.60 30.24 10.97
C MET A 43 -5.13 29.74 9.63
N MET A 44 -5.79 30.61 8.88
CA MET A 44 -6.25 30.36 7.51
C MET A 44 -5.26 30.99 6.51
N ALA A 45 -4.01 30.52 6.51
CA ALA A 45 -2.96 31.02 5.63
C ALA A 45 -2.05 29.85 5.20
N ILE A 46 -1.14 30.12 4.26
CA ILE A 46 -0.12 29.12 3.85
C ILE A 46 0.75 28.74 5.03
N SER A 47 1.17 29.70 5.86
CA SER A 47 1.87 29.43 7.10
C SER A 47 0.92 28.84 8.14
N ALA A 48 1.21 27.61 8.57
CA ALA A 48 0.45 26.89 9.59
C ALA A 48 1.31 26.49 10.80
N GLN A 49 2.42 27.20 11.03
CA GLN A 49 3.37 26.86 12.09
C GLN A 49 2.80 27.04 13.49
N LYS A 50 1.87 27.98 13.66
CA LYS A 50 1.22 28.27 14.95
C LYS A 50 -0.07 27.47 15.19
N ASN A 51 -0.48 26.68 14.21
CA ASN A 51 -1.68 25.86 14.34
C ASN A 51 -1.42 24.69 15.31
N LYS A 52 -2.40 24.42 16.17
CA LYS A 52 -2.36 23.27 17.07
C LYS A 52 -2.29 21.96 16.29
N ILE A 53 -1.57 21.00 16.83
CA ILE A 53 -1.54 19.66 16.26
C ILE A 53 -2.57 18.79 16.98
N HIS A 54 -3.44 18.22 16.19
CA HIS A 54 -4.47 17.30 16.65
C HIS A 54 -4.11 15.87 16.29
N VAL A 55 -4.51 14.92 17.17
CA VAL A 55 -4.36 13.49 16.96
C VAL A 55 -5.68 12.82 17.26
N ALA A 56 -6.15 11.97 16.39
CA ALA A 56 -7.28 11.10 16.61
C ALA A 56 -6.91 9.67 16.22
N ILE A 57 -7.55 8.71 16.88
CA ILE A 57 -7.41 7.29 16.55
C ILE A 57 -8.81 6.75 16.34
N ALA A 58 -9.10 6.28 15.13
CA ALA A 58 -10.32 5.61 14.78
C ALA A 58 -10.09 4.10 14.67
N THR A 59 -11.06 3.30 15.12
CA THR A 59 -11.08 1.86 14.87
C THR A 59 -12.50 1.42 14.53
N TRP A 60 -12.61 0.44 13.63
CA TRP A 60 -13.88 -0.14 13.20
C TRP A 60 -13.66 -1.56 12.70
N GLU A 61 -14.71 -2.36 12.73
CA GLU A 61 -14.67 -3.65 12.09
C GLU A 61 -14.55 -3.46 10.57
N TRP A 62 -13.61 -4.19 9.99
CA TRP A 62 -13.39 -4.17 8.55
C TRP A 62 -13.13 -5.58 8.07
N GLY A 63 -13.95 -6.04 7.15
CA GLY A 63 -13.77 -7.31 6.48
C GLY A 63 -12.58 -7.31 5.49
N SER A 64 -12.68 -8.09 4.46
CA SER A 64 -11.66 -8.09 3.41
C SER A 64 -11.73 -6.81 2.58
N TYR A 65 -10.57 -6.19 2.31
CA TYR A 65 -10.46 -5.01 1.45
C TYR A 65 -10.98 -5.28 0.02
N PHE A 66 -10.68 -6.46 -0.50
CA PHE A 66 -11.23 -6.96 -1.75
C PHE A 66 -12.19 -8.11 -1.47
N ASP A 67 -13.18 -8.30 -2.35
CA ASP A 67 -14.05 -9.47 -2.32
C ASP A 67 -13.20 -10.76 -2.22
N PRO A 68 -13.56 -11.72 -1.33
CA PRO A 68 -12.83 -12.98 -1.21
C PRO A 68 -12.66 -13.75 -2.52
N LYS A 69 -13.65 -13.69 -3.43
CA LYS A 69 -13.56 -14.31 -4.77
C LYS A 69 -12.50 -13.63 -5.62
N LEU A 70 -12.40 -12.29 -5.55
CA LEU A 70 -11.36 -11.54 -6.26
C LEU A 70 -9.97 -11.83 -5.69
N LYS A 71 -9.85 -12.07 -4.37
CA LYS A 71 -8.58 -12.52 -3.77
C LYS A 71 -8.12 -13.89 -4.28
N LEU A 72 -9.05 -14.77 -4.64
CA LEU A 72 -8.71 -16.10 -5.21
C LEU A 72 -8.36 -16.02 -6.69
N ASN A 73 -9.14 -15.27 -7.46
CA ASN A 73 -9.04 -15.22 -8.91
C ASN A 73 -8.07 -14.13 -9.43
N GLY A 74 -7.63 -13.24 -8.54
CA GLY A 74 -6.84 -12.06 -8.87
C GLY A 74 -7.72 -10.87 -9.30
N ILE A 75 -7.30 -9.68 -8.89
CA ILE A 75 -7.94 -8.41 -9.27
C ILE A 75 -7.45 -7.94 -10.64
N LYS A 76 -8.19 -7.01 -11.24
CA LYS A 76 -7.84 -6.39 -12.53
C LYS A 76 -7.48 -4.95 -12.32
N LEU A 77 -6.39 -4.51 -12.95
CA LEU A 77 -5.90 -3.14 -12.90
C LEU A 77 -5.97 -2.48 -14.29
N ASP A 78 -6.43 -1.23 -14.34
CA ASP A 78 -6.20 -0.35 -15.49
C ASP A 78 -4.84 0.37 -15.33
N ILE A 79 -4.28 0.95 -16.39
CA ILE A 79 -3.12 1.83 -16.29
C ILE A 79 -3.63 3.27 -16.18
N SER A 80 -3.28 3.94 -15.09
CA SER A 80 -3.70 5.30 -14.80
C SER A 80 -3.17 6.32 -15.80
N ASN A 81 -4.00 7.32 -16.13
CA ASN A 81 -3.57 8.52 -16.82
C ASN A 81 -2.77 9.46 -15.91
N TRP A 82 -3.01 9.41 -14.59
CA TRP A 82 -2.31 10.20 -13.60
C TRP A 82 -0.96 9.57 -13.23
N ARG A 83 0.05 10.42 -13.05
CA ARG A 83 1.41 9.99 -12.70
C ARG A 83 1.72 10.30 -11.24
N LYS A 84 2.54 9.44 -10.62
CA LYS A 84 3.16 9.79 -9.35
C LYS A 84 4.09 10.99 -9.56
N PRO A 85 4.09 11.93 -8.63
CA PRO A 85 4.90 13.15 -8.74
C PRO A 85 6.40 12.85 -8.67
N ALA A 86 7.19 13.74 -9.26
CA ALA A 86 8.64 13.66 -9.17
C ALA A 86 9.13 13.83 -7.72
N PRO A 87 10.26 13.21 -7.34
CA PRO A 87 10.72 13.18 -5.95
C PRO A 87 10.90 14.55 -5.28
N ASN A 88 11.21 15.58 -6.03
CA ASN A 88 11.47 16.93 -5.50
C ASN A 88 10.26 17.87 -5.55
N THR A 89 9.09 17.39 -5.96
CA THR A 89 7.88 18.21 -6.11
C THR A 89 6.97 18.16 -4.91
N ILE A 90 6.96 17.06 -4.18
CA ILE A 90 6.16 16.84 -2.97
C ILE A 90 6.89 15.88 -2.02
N PRO A 91 6.51 15.83 -0.74
CA PRO A 91 7.05 14.84 0.21
C PRO A 91 6.45 13.44 -0.04
N TRP A 92 6.82 12.82 -1.15
CA TRP A 92 6.29 11.56 -1.68
C TRP A 92 6.42 10.36 -0.72
N ASP A 93 7.41 10.42 0.18
CA ASP A 93 7.71 9.43 1.20
C ASP A 93 6.82 9.53 2.45
N THR A 94 5.78 10.37 2.41
CA THR A 94 4.82 10.55 3.50
C THR A 94 3.46 9.97 3.15
N LYS A 95 2.72 9.55 4.20
CA LYS A 95 1.32 9.12 4.07
C LYS A 95 0.36 10.30 4.26
N ALA A 96 0.65 11.43 3.58
CA ALA A 96 -0.15 12.63 3.65
C ALA A 96 -1.43 12.51 2.81
N ALA A 97 -2.57 12.98 3.35
CA ALA A 97 -3.87 12.89 2.67
C ALA A 97 -3.88 13.57 1.30
N GLY A 98 -3.20 14.71 1.16
CA GLY A 98 -3.10 15.44 -0.12
C GLY A 98 -2.47 14.65 -1.26
N LEU A 99 -1.65 13.62 -0.96
CA LEU A 99 -1.05 12.77 -1.98
C LEU A 99 -2.01 11.72 -2.54
N TYR A 100 -3.15 11.52 -1.89
CA TYR A 100 -4.15 10.52 -2.31
C TYR A 100 -5.15 11.05 -3.33
N MET A 101 -5.16 12.36 -3.63
CA MET A 101 -6.08 12.94 -4.60
C MET A 101 -5.97 12.25 -5.97
N ILE A 102 -4.75 12.15 -6.52
CA ILE A 102 -4.53 11.50 -7.82
C ILE A 102 -4.82 9.99 -7.76
N ASN A 103 -4.58 9.36 -6.59
CA ASN A 103 -4.89 7.94 -6.39
C ASN A 103 -6.41 7.71 -6.45
N THR A 104 -7.19 8.61 -5.82
CA THR A 104 -8.66 8.55 -5.85
C THR A 104 -9.19 8.73 -7.27
N LEU A 105 -8.70 9.73 -8.01
CA LEU A 105 -9.09 9.95 -9.41
C LEU A 105 -8.76 8.72 -10.28
N SER A 106 -7.54 8.18 -10.14
CA SER A 106 -7.12 6.98 -10.87
C SER A 106 -8.00 5.77 -10.59
N LYS A 107 -8.40 5.60 -9.32
CA LYS A 107 -9.26 4.49 -8.92
C LYS A 107 -10.66 4.63 -9.50
N HIS A 108 -11.26 5.81 -9.43
CA HIS A 108 -12.59 6.07 -9.99
C HIS A 108 -12.60 5.82 -11.51
N GLU A 109 -11.61 6.34 -12.26
CA GLU A 109 -11.49 6.09 -13.71
C GLU A 109 -11.38 4.58 -14.03
N ALA A 110 -10.65 3.82 -13.22
CA ALA A 110 -10.51 2.37 -13.39
C ALA A 110 -11.85 1.65 -13.10
N GLU A 111 -12.55 2.02 -12.03
CA GLU A 111 -13.85 1.45 -11.66
C GLU A 111 -14.92 1.71 -12.72
N GLU A 112 -14.95 2.91 -13.31
CA GLU A 112 -15.85 3.26 -14.42
C GLU A 112 -15.62 2.39 -15.66
N LYS A 113 -14.37 1.92 -15.87
CA LYS A 113 -14.02 0.99 -16.96
C LYS A 113 -14.18 -0.49 -16.58
N GLY A 114 -14.66 -0.80 -15.37
CA GLY A 114 -14.88 -2.17 -14.89
C GLY A 114 -13.62 -2.87 -14.33
N PHE A 115 -12.55 -2.12 -14.05
CA PHE A 115 -11.38 -2.63 -13.34
C PHE A 115 -11.56 -2.48 -11.83
N THR A 116 -10.80 -3.28 -11.07
CA THR A 116 -10.86 -3.24 -9.59
C THR A 116 -10.06 -2.09 -9.01
N ASP A 117 -8.93 -1.74 -9.62
CA ASP A 117 -8.01 -0.71 -9.18
C ASP A 117 -7.18 -0.22 -10.37
N SER A 118 -6.23 0.68 -10.14
CA SER A 118 -5.37 1.24 -11.18
C SER A 118 -3.90 1.07 -10.84
N LEU A 119 -3.09 0.72 -11.84
CA LEU A 119 -1.64 0.78 -11.81
C LEU A 119 -1.19 2.18 -12.19
N MET A 120 -0.46 2.82 -11.30
CA MET A 120 0.11 4.16 -11.53
C MET A 120 1.56 4.06 -12.00
N LEU A 121 1.94 4.97 -12.87
CA LEU A 121 3.32 5.12 -13.31
C LEU A 121 3.95 6.33 -12.60
N ASP A 122 5.28 6.35 -12.52
CA ASP A 122 6.03 7.51 -12.05
C ASP A 122 6.08 8.62 -13.13
N HIS A 123 6.69 9.75 -12.82
CA HIS A 123 6.83 10.89 -13.71
C HIS A 123 7.68 10.57 -14.97
N GLU A 124 8.54 9.55 -14.91
CA GLU A 124 9.36 9.07 -16.02
C GLU A 124 8.67 7.96 -16.84
N GLY A 125 7.47 7.53 -16.43
CA GLY A 125 6.71 6.47 -17.10
C GLY A 125 7.15 5.06 -16.72
N ASN A 126 7.86 4.87 -15.62
CA ASN A 126 8.09 3.54 -15.05
C ASN A 126 6.89 3.15 -14.18
N ILE A 127 6.69 1.86 -13.99
CA ILE A 127 5.70 1.33 -13.06
C ILE A 127 6.06 1.76 -11.64
N ALA A 128 5.11 2.31 -10.90
CA ALA A 128 5.25 2.74 -9.52
C ALA A 128 4.53 1.79 -8.55
N GLU A 129 3.25 1.99 -8.35
CA GLU A 129 2.42 1.20 -7.45
C GLU A 129 0.95 1.25 -7.90
N ALA A 130 0.06 0.47 -7.29
CA ALA A 130 -1.38 0.66 -7.43
C ALA A 130 -1.85 1.85 -6.57
N THR A 131 -3.14 2.20 -6.60
CA THR A 131 -3.63 3.40 -5.91
C THR A 131 -3.46 3.37 -4.39
N GLY A 132 -3.39 2.18 -3.78
CA GLY A 132 -3.25 2.02 -2.33
C GLY A 132 -2.32 0.88 -1.90
N ALA A 133 -1.52 0.30 -2.81
CA ALA A 133 -0.70 -0.88 -2.55
C ALA A 133 0.51 -0.93 -3.48
N ASN A 134 1.65 -1.44 -2.98
CA ASN A 134 2.83 -1.68 -3.81
C ASN A 134 2.63 -2.92 -4.70
N ILE A 135 3.41 -3.06 -5.76
CA ILE A 135 3.26 -4.11 -6.77
C ILE A 135 4.52 -4.96 -6.89
N PHE A 136 4.33 -6.24 -7.16
CA PHE A 136 5.36 -7.22 -7.45
C PHE A 136 5.00 -8.00 -8.70
N PHE A 137 6.02 -8.38 -9.44
CA PHE A 137 5.94 -9.24 -10.62
C PHE A 137 6.83 -10.45 -10.42
N LYS A 138 6.40 -11.60 -10.94
CA LYS A 138 7.18 -12.83 -10.97
C LYS A 138 7.51 -13.17 -12.42
N ASP A 139 8.78 -13.47 -12.68
CA ASP A 139 9.24 -13.92 -13.99
C ASP A 139 9.20 -15.46 -14.13
N ASN A 140 9.68 -15.97 -15.27
CA ASN A 140 9.76 -17.41 -15.53
C ASN A 140 10.82 -18.15 -14.69
N SER A 141 11.78 -17.44 -14.13
CA SER A 141 12.83 -17.99 -13.26
C SER A 141 12.43 -18.08 -11.79
N GLU A 142 11.16 -17.83 -11.47
CA GLU A 142 10.60 -17.74 -10.11
C GLU A 142 11.14 -16.54 -9.30
N ASP A 143 11.87 -15.64 -9.93
CA ASP A 143 12.39 -14.43 -9.29
C ASP A 143 11.32 -13.34 -9.20
N LEU A 144 11.38 -12.52 -8.17
CA LEU A 144 10.45 -11.42 -7.96
C LEU A 144 11.09 -10.08 -8.35
N HIS A 145 10.29 -9.22 -8.96
CA HIS A 145 10.65 -7.86 -9.31
C HIS A 145 9.64 -6.89 -8.71
N THR A 146 10.13 -5.79 -8.14
CA THR A 146 9.28 -4.74 -7.58
C THR A 146 9.91 -3.37 -7.87
N PRO A 147 9.10 -2.34 -8.14
CA PRO A 147 9.63 -0.99 -8.39
C PRO A 147 10.41 -0.44 -7.19
N ILE A 148 11.44 0.37 -7.48
CA ILE A 148 12.17 1.14 -6.45
C ILE A 148 11.23 2.23 -5.93
N PRO A 149 11.02 2.35 -4.60
CA PRO A 149 10.12 3.33 -4.01
C PRO A 149 10.81 4.71 -3.92
N ASP A 150 10.94 5.40 -5.06
CA ASP A 150 11.56 6.72 -5.19
C ASP A 150 10.53 7.85 -5.47
N SER A 151 9.27 7.49 -5.75
CA SER A 151 8.15 8.41 -6.01
C SER A 151 6.85 7.98 -5.33
N PHE A 152 6.89 6.95 -4.50
CA PHE A 152 5.76 6.37 -3.78
C PHE A 152 6.23 5.72 -2.47
N LEU A 153 5.28 5.34 -1.60
CA LEU A 153 5.61 4.80 -0.28
C LEU A 153 6.32 3.45 -0.34
N ASP A 154 7.44 3.32 0.37
CA ASP A 154 8.03 2.03 0.68
C ASP A 154 7.22 1.33 1.78
N GLY A 155 6.21 0.57 1.36
CA GLY A 155 5.22 -0.03 2.24
C GLY A 155 5.83 -1.02 3.25
N ILE A 156 5.29 -1.01 4.48
CA ILE A 156 5.72 -1.98 5.52
C ILE A 156 5.46 -3.41 5.04
N THR A 157 4.28 -3.67 4.47
CA THR A 157 3.95 -4.99 3.91
C THR A 157 4.90 -5.38 2.77
N ARG A 158 5.25 -4.43 1.89
CA ARG A 158 6.24 -4.65 0.83
C ARG A 158 7.57 -5.16 1.41
N ARG A 159 8.12 -4.45 2.41
CA ARG A 159 9.39 -4.81 3.05
C ARG A 159 9.34 -6.18 3.72
N GLU A 160 8.23 -6.51 4.40
CA GLU A 160 8.08 -7.82 5.03
C GLU A 160 7.95 -8.94 4.00
N VAL A 161 7.24 -8.73 2.90
CA VAL A 161 7.14 -9.71 1.80
C VAL A 161 8.51 -9.93 1.15
N ILE A 162 9.32 -8.90 0.96
CA ILE A 162 10.70 -9.04 0.47
C ILE A 162 11.53 -9.94 1.43
N LYS A 163 11.43 -9.71 2.74
CA LYS A 163 12.13 -10.54 3.75
C LYS A 163 11.67 -11.99 3.70
N ILE A 164 10.35 -12.21 3.64
CA ILE A 164 9.76 -13.55 3.54
C ILE A 164 10.24 -14.25 2.27
N ALA A 165 10.20 -13.59 1.12
CA ALA A 165 10.68 -14.15 -0.14
C ALA A 165 12.16 -14.55 -0.07
N LYS A 166 13.01 -13.63 0.40
CA LYS A 166 14.45 -13.90 0.57
C LYS A 166 14.73 -15.05 1.55
N SER A 167 13.97 -15.19 2.64
CA SER A 167 14.10 -16.31 3.58
C SER A 167 13.72 -17.66 2.99
N LYS A 168 12.95 -17.66 1.89
CA LYS A 168 12.58 -18.86 1.11
C LYS A 168 13.54 -19.14 -0.07
N GLY A 169 14.64 -18.37 -0.19
CA GLY A 169 15.59 -18.51 -1.29
C GLY A 169 15.17 -17.84 -2.60
N ILE A 170 14.08 -17.07 -2.59
CA ILE A 170 13.58 -16.38 -3.78
C ILE A 170 14.39 -15.08 -3.94
N LYS A 171 14.94 -14.85 -5.13
CA LYS A 171 15.60 -13.58 -5.44
C LYS A 171 14.55 -12.49 -5.62
N VAL A 172 14.85 -11.30 -5.11
CA VAL A 172 14.00 -10.13 -5.25
C VAL A 172 14.82 -8.97 -5.80
N PHE A 173 14.43 -8.48 -6.97
CA PHE A 173 15.04 -7.36 -7.67
C PHE A 173 14.19 -6.09 -7.46
N GLU A 174 14.76 -5.13 -6.75
CA GLU A 174 14.20 -3.79 -6.64
C GLU A 174 14.79 -2.94 -7.78
N ARG A 175 13.98 -2.61 -8.77
CA ARG A 175 14.44 -1.92 -9.99
C ARG A 175 13.36 -1.09 -10.65
N LYS A 176 13.73 -0.19 -11.56
CA LYS A 176 12.78 0.45 -12.47
C LYS A 176 12.23 -0.59 -13.46
N ILE A 177 10.93 -0.54 -13.70
CA ILE A 177 10.19 -1.48 -14.56
C ILE A 177 9.35 -0.65 -15.53
N LYS A 178 9.49 -0.90 -16.82
CA LYS A 178 8.68 -0.22 -17.84
C LYS A 178 7.38 -0.98 -18.13
N PRO A 179 6.29 -0.31 -18.53
CA PRO A 179 5.03 -0.98 -18.89
C PRO A 179 5.16 -2.02 -20.01
N ASN A 180 6.07 -1.86 -20.93
CA ASN A 180 6.29 -2.84 -22.01
C ASN A 180 6.91 -4.15 -21.53
N GLU A 181 7.51 -4.18 -20.33
CA GLU A 181 8.02 -5.40 -19.69
C GLU A 181 6.91 -6.28 -19.11
N LEU A 182 5.68 -5.77 -18.95
CA LEU A 182 4.56 -6.54 -18.39
C LEU A 182 4.33 -7.87 -19.08
N LYS A 183 4.55 -7.94 -20.40
CA LYS A 183 4.42 -9.16 -21.21
C LYS A 183 5.46 -10.24 -20.87
N GLY A 184 6.56 -9.87 -20.21
CA GLY A 184 7.62 -10.81 -19.79
C GLY A 184 7.38 -11.45 -18.44
N PHE A 185 6.40 -10.98 -17.66
CA PHE A 185 6.09 -11.54 -16.35
C PHE A 185 4.94 -12.55 -16.43
N VAL A 186 5.01 -13.58 -15.59
CA VAL A 186 4.00 -14.67 -15.55
C VAL A 186 2.96 -14.51 -14.46
N SER A 187 3.32 -13.80 -13.37
CA SER A 187 2.41 -13.57 -12.24
C SER A 187 2.63 -12.16 -11.68
N CYS A 188 1.60 -11.65 -11.03
CA CYS A 188 1.61 -10.31 -10.43
C CYS A 188 0.79 -10.30 -9.14
N PHE A 189 1.20 -9.49 -8.16
CA PHE A 189 0.44 -9.31 -6.93
C PHE A 189 0.71 -7.94 -6.29
N LEU A 190 -0.24 -7.50 -5.48
CA LEU A 190 -0.15 -6.29 -4.68
C LEU A 190 0.20 -6.60 -3.23
N THR A 191 0.80 -5.62 -2.54
CA THR A 191 1.07 -5.69 -1.11
C THR A 191 0.65 -4.40 -0.40
N GLY A 192 -0.07 -4.53 0.71
CA GLY A 192 -0.52 -3.39 1.52
C GLY A 192 -1.16 -3.85 2.82
N THR A 193 -1.34 -2.94 3.79
CA THR A 193 -1.93 -3.28 5.09
C THR A 193 -3.32 -3.90 4.94
N ALA A 194 -4.19 -3.28 4.15
CA ALA A 194 -5.56 -3.78 3.91
C ALA A 194 -5.61 -4.83 2.80
N ALA A 195 -4.77 -4.69 1.77
CA ALA A 195 -4.67 -5.64 0.66
C ALA A 195 -3.97 -6.94 1.07
N GLU A 196 -3.13 -6.91 2.11
CA GLU A 196 -2.22 -8.01 2.47
C GLU A 196 -1.34 -8.40 1.26
N VAL A 197 -1.42 -9.65 0.79
CA VAL A 197 -0.85 -10.09 -0.48
C VAL A 197 -2.02 -10.49 -1.38
N THR A 198 -2.31 -9.68 -2.38
CA THR A 198 -3.47 -9.88 -3.26
C THR A 198 -3.00 -10.13 -4.69
N PRO A 199 -3.34 -11.27 -5.32
CA PRO A 199 -2.97 -11.56 -6.68
C PRO A 199 -3.65 -10.59 -7.67
N VAL A 200 -2.95 -10.30 -8.77
CA VAL A 200 -3.44 -9.54 -9.92
C VAL A 200 -3.53 -10.49 -11.10
N SER A 201 -4.70 -10.59 -11.73
CA SER A 201 -4.94 -11.45 -12.89
C SER A 201 -4.81 -10.71 -14.22
N GLN A 202 -4.93 -9.38 -14.21
CA GLN A 202 -4.89 -8.58 -15.43
C GLN A 202 -4.39 -7.16 -15.14
N ILE A 203 -3.55 -6.64 -16.03
CA ILE A 203 -3.19 -5.20 -16.08
C ILE A 203 -3.41 -4.77 -17.53
N SER A 204 -4.40 -3.88 -17.74
CA SER A 204 -4.86 -3.52 -19.08
C SER A 204 -5.09 -4.76 -19.94
N GLU A 205 -4.35 -4.98 -21.01
CA GLU A 205 -4.45 -6.16 -21.90
C GLU A 205 -3.54 -7.34 -21.47
N CYS A 206 -2.67 -7.16 -20.48
CA CYS A 206 -1.75 -8.20 -20.03
C CYS A 206 -2.40 -9.08 -18.96
N ASN A 207 -2.39 -10.40 -19.18
CA ASN A 207 -2.93 -11.40 -18.25
C ASN A 207 -1.82 -12.07 -17.44
N PHE A 208 -2.10 -12.34 -16.17
CA PHE A 208 -1.18 -12.96 -15.21
C PHE A 208 -1.82 -14.19 -14.58
N LYS A 209 -1.02 -15.20 -14.32
CA LYS A 209 -1.46 -16.41 -13.62
C LYS A 209 -1.41 -16.20 -12.11
N VAL A 210 -2.47 -16.55 -11.41
CA VAL A 210 -2.41 -16.73 -9.95
C VAL A 210 -1.67 -18.03 -9.66
N CYS A 211 -0.55 -17.96 -8.95
CA CYS A 211 0.32 -19.11 -8.71
C CYS A 211 0.47 -19.41 -7.21
N ASN A 212 0.93 -20.62 -6.90
CA ASN A 212 1.12 -21.10 -5.53
C ASN A 212 2.09 -20.21 -4.73
N LEU A 213 3.10 -19.65 -5.36
CA LEU A 213 4.04 -18.73 -4.70
C LEU A 213 3.32 -17.56 -4.04
N ILE A 214 2.35 -16.93 -4.72
CA ILE A 214 1.59 -15.80 -4.18
C ILE A 214 0.79 -16.25 -2.95
N THR A 215 0.16 -17.42 -3.03
CA THR A 215 -0.61 -18.01 -1.92
C THR A 215 0.30 -18.31 -0.72
N ASP A 216 1.49 -18.83 -0.96
CA ASP A 216 2.45 -19.17 0.10
C ASP A 216 3.06 -17.92 0.76
N LEU A 217 3.34 -16.89 -0.02
CA LEU A 217 3.75 -15.58 0.51
C LEU A 217 2.66 -14.96 1.37
N ASN A 218 1.39 -15.03 0.92
CA ASN A 218 0.25 -14.53 1.68
C ASN A 218 0.08 -15.29 3.00
N LYS A 219 0.11 -16.62 2.99
CA LYS A 219 0.05 -17.46 4.22
C LYS A 219 1.19 -17.10 5.19
N SER A 220 2.41 -16.96 4.67
CA SER A 220 3.57 -16.61 5.49
C SER A 220 3.43 -15.22 6.10
N TYR A 221 2.94 -14.24 5.33
CA TYR A 221 2.65 -12.90 5.82
C TYR A 221 1.53 -12.91 6.88
N GLN A 222 0.43 -13.60 6.64
CA GLN A 222 -0.67 -13.73 7.60
C GLN A 222 -0.21 -14.37 8.92
N ASN A 223 0.61 -15.40 8.85
CA ASN A 223 1.20 -16.03 10.04
C ASN A 223 2.09 -15.08 10.82
N LEU A 224 2.82 -14.19 10.13
CA LEU A 224 3.66 -13.19 10.78
C LEU A 224 2.84 -12.15 11.54
N VAL A 225 1.79 -11.59 10.90
CA VAL A 225 1.02 -10.46 11.45
C VAL A 225 -0.10 -10.88 12.40
N ARG A 226 -0.52 -12.15 12.36
CA ARG A 226 -1.58 -12.72 13.22
C ARG A 226 -1.04 -13.67 14.29
N LYS A 227 0.27 -13.70 14.52
CA LYS A 227 0.81 -14.42 15.67
C LYS A 227 0.15 -13.88 16.95
N LYS A 228 -0.59 -14.74 17.64
CA LYS A 228 -0.94 -14.46 19.05
C LYS A 228 0.38 -14.23 19.75
N SER A 229 0.58 -13.04 20.36
CA SER A 229 1.64 -12.88 21.35
C SER A 229 1.46 -14.01 22.35
N ALA A 230 2.49 -14.83 22.53
CA ALA A 230 2.51 -15.71 23.67
C ALA A 230 2.31 -14.84 24.91
N ALA A 231 1.24 -15.11 25.63
CA ALA A 231 0.88 -14.43 26.86
C ALA A 231 1.96 -14.71 27.92
#